data_bcbffeb91091e253a203841cfe9d59e3
#
_entry.id   bcbffeb91091e253a203841cfe9d59e3
#
_cell.length_a   1.000
_cell.length_b   1.000
_cell.length_c   1.000
_cell.angle_alpha   90.00
_cell.angle_beta   90.00
_cell.angle_gamma   90.00
#
_symmetry.space_group_name_H-M   'P 1'
#
loop_
_entity.id
_entity.type
_entity.pdbx_description
1 polymer ?
#
loop_
_entity_poly.entity_id
_entity_poly.type
_entity_poly.pdbx_seq_one_letter_code
_entity_poly.pdbx_strand_id
1 'polypeptide(L)'
;MQNEEPRRRTRRVSVGGIVLGGGSPPVVQSMLNAPADDVAANLAQISALAEAGCEVVRMAIPRRDCLDAFAAVCAASPLPVVADVHFDAEIAIEAARRGAAKLRINPGNIGGLEKTRPVVEAAREAGIPIRIGVNA
;
A
#
# COMPACT_ATOMS: atom_id res chain seq x y z
N MET A 1 -10.28 38.78 9.10
CA MET A 1 -9.57 37.69 9.81
C MET A 1 -10.32 36.40 9.55
N GLN A 2 -9.77 35.54 8.76
CA GLN A 2 -10.29 34.19 8.64
C GLN A 2 -9.83 33.43 9.89
N ASN A 3 -10.78 32.99 10.72
CA ASN A 3 -10.51 32.05 11.79
C ASN A 3 -10.14 30.71 11.13
N GLU A 4 -8.87 30.53 10.84
CA GLU A 4 -8.38 29.20 10.51
C GLU A 4 -8.45 28.36 11.78
N GLU A 5 -9.43 27.47 11.83
CA GLU A 5 -9.44 26.44 12.87
C GLU A 5 -8.12 25.65 12.79
N PRO A 6 -7.42 25.47 13.90
CA PRO A 6 -6.15 24.75 13.89
C PRO A 6 -6.39 23.33 13.40
N ARG A 7 -5.62 22.90 12.40
CA ARG A 7 -5.68 21.53 11.88
C ARG A 7 -5.52 20.52 13.01
N ARG A 8 -6.35 19.48 12.99
CA ARG A 8 -6.25 18.37 13.94
C ARG A 8 -4.86 17.76 13.88
N ARG A 9 -4.25 17.53 15.03
CA ARG A 9 -3.00 16.79 15.12
C ARG A 9 -3.23 15.32 14.79
N THR A 10 -2.45 14.78 13.88
CA THR A 10 -2.50 13.37 13.48
C THR A 10 -1.17 12.69 13.79
N ARG A 11 -1.21 11.36 13.89
CA ARG A 11 0.00 10.55 14.05
C ARG A 11 0.81 10.55 12.75
N ARG A 12 2.12 10.44 12.89
CA ARG A 12 3.00 10.20 11.75
C ARG A 12 3.00 8.73 11.40
N VAL A 13 2.83 8.42 10.12
CA VAL A 13 2.88 7.06 9.58
C VAL A 13 3.92 7.03 8.47
N SER A 14 4.86 6.08 8.54
CA SER A 14 5.88 5.91 7.52
C SER A 14 5.49 4.85 6.50
N VAL A 15 5.57 5.21 5.23
CA VAL A 15 5.35 4.31 4.09
C VAL A 15 6.61 4.32 3.23
N GLY A 16 7.48 3.35 3.42
CA GLY A 16 8.75 3.26 2.68
C GLY A 16 9.61 4.53 2.76
N GLY A 17 9.66 5.18 3.91
CA GLY A 17 10.39 6.45 4.10
C GLY A 17 9.58 7.70 3.79
N ILE A 18 8.42 7.59 3.17
CA ILE A 18 7.48 8.70 2.96
C ILE A 18 6.62 8.85 4.21
N VAL A 19 6.48 10.07 4.72
CA VAL A 19 5.73 10.34 5.96
C VAL A 19 4.34 10.86 5.64
N LEU A 20 3.33 10.19 6.20
CA LEU A 20 1.92 10.61 6.18
C LEU A 20 1.54 11.19 7.54
N GLY A 21 0.79 12.28 7.55
CA GLY A 21 0.29 12.89 8.78
C GLY A 21 1.35 13.61 9.59
N GLY A 22 1.01 13.95 10.84
CA GLY A 22 1.92 14.66 11.76
C GLY A 22 2.31 16.06 11.30
N GLY A 23 1.50 16.72 10.48
CA GLY A 23 1.78 18.03 9.91
C GLY A 23 2.62 18.01 8.63
N SER A 24 2.98 16.83 8.10
CA SER A 24 3.68 16.70 6.82
C SER A 24 2.78 17.13 5.65
N PRO A 25 3.35 17.62 4.52
CA PRO A 25 2.59 17.92 3.33
C PRO A 25 1.83 16.68 2.79
N PRO A 26 0.70 16.88 2.07
CA PRO A 26 0.01 15.78 1.42
C PRO A 26 0.92 15.00 0.48
N VAL A 27 0.78 13.69 0.46
CA VAL A 27 1.54 12.77 -0.38
C VAL A 27 0.74 12.41 -1.63
N VAL A 28 1.38 12.47 -2.79
CA VAL A 28 0.77 12.11 -4.07
C VAL A 28 0.90 10.61 -4.29
N GLN A 29 -0.24 9.93 -4.30
CA GLN A 29 -0.33 8.50 -4.56
C GLN A 29 -1.16 8.24 -5.81
N SER A 30 -0.75 7.28 -6.62
CA SER A 30 -1.50 6.80 -7.76
C SER A 30 -1.64 5.28 -7.74
N MET A 31 -2.63 4.77 -8.45
CA MET A 31 -2.87 3.34 -8.57
C MET A 31 -2.39 2.83 -9.92
N LEU A 32 -1.65 1.71 -9.91
CA LEU A 32 -1.25 1.01 -11.12
C LEU A 32 -2.46 0.33 -11.77
N ASN A 33 -2.50 0.32 -13.09
CA ASN A 33 -3.55 -0.33 -13.87
C ASN A 33 -3.02 -1.35 -14.88
N ALA A 34 -1.70 -1.57 -14.92
CA ALA A 34 -1.12 -2.65 -15.70
C ALA A 34 -1.54 -4.02 -15.14
N PRO A 35 -1.51 -5.10 -15.95
CA PRO A 35 -1.79 -6.45 -15.46
C PRO A 35 -0.88 -6.82 -14.28
N ALA A 36 -1.44 -7.43 -13.24
CA ALA A 36 -0.73 -7.70 -11.98
C ALA A 36 0.42 -8.72 -12.13
N ASP A 37 0.45 -9.49 -13.19
CA ASP A 37 1.48 -10.45 -13.53
C ASP A 37 2.54 -9.91 -14.52
N ASP A 38 2.38 -8.70 -15.02
CA ASP A 38 3.31 -8.07 -15.96
C ASP A 38 4.26 -7.11 -15.23
N VAL A 39 5.40 -7.63 -14.80
CA VAL A 39 6.41 -6.85 -14.06
C VAL A 39 6.93 -5.67 -14.89
N ALA A 40 7.26 -5.88 -16.14
CA ALA A 40 7.82 -4.83 -17.01
C ALA A 40 6.83 -3.68 -17.23
N ALA A 41 5.56 -3.99 -17.47
CA ALA A 41 4.52 -2.99 -17.67
C ALA A 41 4.27 -2.18 -16.38
N ASN A 42 4.24 -2.82 -15.22
CA ASN A 42 4.10 -2.14 -13.93
C ASN A 42 5.29 -1.21 -13.65
N LEU A 43 6.52 -1.67 -13.88
CA LEU A 43 7.71 -0.84 -13.68
C LEU A 43 7.76 0.35 -14.64
N ALA A 44 7.35 0.18 -15.89
CA ALA A 44 7.25 1.28 -16.85
C ALA A 44 6.22 2.33 -16.40
N GLN A 45 5.07 1.88 -15.89
CA GLN A 45 4.05 2.77 -15.34
C GLN A 45 4.55 3.52 -14.10
N ILE A 46 5.25 2.84 -13.18
CA ILE A 46 5.85 3.46 -12.00
C ILE A 46 6.87 4.53 -12.40
N SER A 47 7.70 4.25 -13.38
CA SER A 47 8.71 5.21 -13.88
C SER A 47 8.06 6.48 -14.41
N ALA A 48 7.02 6.35 -15.22
CA ALA A 48 6.27 7.50 -15.73
C ALA A 48 5.57 8.29 -14.61
N LEU A 49 5.00 7.61 -13.63
CA LEU A 49 4.38 8.25 -12.47
C LEU A 49 5.41 8.99 -11.61
N ALA A 50 6.57 8.41 -11.38
CA ALA A 50 7.66 9.05 -10.63
C ALA A 50 8.13 10.33 -11.31
N GLU A 51 8.31 10.32 -12.62
CA GLU A 51 8.65 11.51 -13.41
C GLU A 51 7.57 12.60 -13.31
N ALA A 52 6.31 12.22 -13.19
CA ALA A 52 5.20 13.14 -13.04
C ALA A 52 5.02 13.68 -11.60
N GLY A 53 5.84 13.24 -10.64
CA GLY A 53 5.80 13.70 -9.25
C GLY A 53 5.06 12.80 -8.29
N CYS A 54 4.68 11.59 -8.69
CA CYS A 54 4.09 10.59 -7.79
C CYS A 54 5.12 10.13 -6.76
N GLU A 55 4.68 9.94 -5.52
CA GLU A 55 5.56 9.59 -4.40
C GLU A 55 5.33 8.17 -3.89
N VAL A 56 4.13 7.63 -4.07
CA VAL A 56 3.72 6.29 -3.64
C VAL A 56 2.82 5.70 -4.71
N VAL A 57 2.98 4.42 -5.00
CA VAL A 57 2.09 3.69 -5.93
C VAL A 57 1.36 2.56 -5.21
N ARG A 58 0.15 2.29 -5.65
CA ARG A 58 -0.70 1.20 -5.15
C ARG A 58 -0.91 0.18 -6.25
N MET A 59 -0.67 -1.09 -5.94
CA MET A 59 -0.78 -2.22 -6.86
C MET A 59 -1.74 -3.26 -6.30
N ALA A 60 -2.76 -3.62 -7.07
CA ALA A 60 -3.66 -4.70 -6.71
C ALA A 60 -3.00 -6.06 -6.88
N ILE A 61 -3.28 -6.98 -5.97
CA ILE A 61 -2.85 -8.38 -6.05
C ILE A 61 -4.11 -9.24 -6.05
N PRO A 62 -4.67 -9.55 -7.23
CA PRO A 62 -5.96 -10.24 -7.31
C PRO A 62 -5.90 -11.74 -7.04
N ARG A 63 -4.74 -12.35 -7.19
CA ARG A 63 -4.53 -13.80 -7.07
C ARG A 63 -3.18 -14.10 -6.45
N ARG A 64 -3.04 -15.27 -5.82
CA ARG A 64 -1.76 -15.71 -5.20
C ARG A 64 -0.64 -15.89 -6.22
N ASP A 65 -0.96 -16.25 -7.45
CA ASP A 65 0.04 -16.39 -8.53
C ASP A 65 0.64 -15.06 -9.01
N CYS A 66 0.09 -13.92 -8.58
CA CYS A 66 0.65 -12.59 -8.83
C CYS A 66 1.66 -12.13 -7.76
N LEU A 67 1.87 -12.89 -6.69
CA LEU A 67 2.77 -12.51 -5.59
C LEU A 67 4.23 -12.42 -6.00
N ASP A 68 4.70 -13.32 -6.86
CA ASP A 68 6.07 -13.27 -7.37
C ASP A 68 6.31 -12.00 -8.22
N ALA A 69 5.36 -11.66 -9.07
CA ALA A 69 5.41 -10.41 -9.84
C ALA A 69 5.38 -9.19 -8.92
N PHE A 70 4.53 -9.19 -7.90
CA PHE A 70 4.48 -8.12 -6.91
C PHE A 70 5.83 -7.95 -6.20
N ALA A 71 6.44 -9.03 -5.75
CA ALA A 71 7.77 -9.01 -5.12
C ALA A 71 8.84 -8.42 -6.04
N ALA A 72 8.83 -8.80 -7.32
CA ALA A 72 9.76 -8.28 -8.31
C ALA A 72 9.56 -6.78 -8.56
N VAL A 73 8.32 -6.33 -8.61
CA VAL A 73 7.99 -4.90 -8.72
C VAL A 73 8.48 -4.13 -7.50
N CYS A 74 8.23 -4.63 -6.29
CA CYS A 74 8.70 -3.98 -5.06
C CYS A 74 10.24 -3.85 -5.03
N ALA A 75 10.95 -4.89 -5.46
CA ALA A 75 12.41 -4.91 -5.45
C ALA A 75 13.04 -3.89 -6.42
N ALA A 76 12.40 -3.63 -7.55
CA ALA A 76 12.92 -2.77 -8.62
C ALA A 76 12.29 -1.37 -8.64
N SER A 77 11.20 -1.14 -7.92
CA SER A 77 10.48 0.14 -7.92
C SER A 77 11.29 1.25 -7.25
N PRO A 78 11.41 2.44 -7.87
CA PRO A 78 11.97 3.62 -7.22
C PRO A 78 11.03 4.25 -6.18
N LEU A 79 9.75 3.85 -6.17
CA LEU A 79 8.73 4.36 -5.25
C LEU A 79 8.26 3.26 -4.31
N PRO A 80 7.83 3.61 -3.09
CA PRO A 80 7.14 2.65 -2.21
C PRO A 80 5.89 2.08 -2.88
N VAL A 81 5.66 0.77 -2.74
CA VAL A 81 4.53 0.06 -3.34
C VAL A 81 3.57 -0.39 -2.24
N VAL A 82 2.33 0.05 -2.34
CA VAL A 82 1.24 -0.38 -1.48
C VAL A 82 0.56 -1.61 -2.08
N ALA A 83 0.41 -2.66 -1.28
CA ALA A 83 -0.35 -3.84 -1.68
C ALA A 83 -1.84 -3.62 -1.43
N ASP A 84 -2.65 -3.64 -2.49
CA ASP A 84 -4.10 -3.56 -2.42
C ASP A 84 -4.69 -4.96 -2.48
N VAL A 85 -5.18 -5.45 -1.34
CA VAL A 85 -5.68 -6.81 -1.18
C VAL A 85 -7.16 -6.77 -0.85
N HIS A 86 -7.99 -7.46 -1.63
CA HIS A 86 -9.45 -7.40 -1.50
C HIS A 86 -10.05 -8.55 -0.71
N PHE A 87 -9.73 -9.81 -1.01
CA PHE A 87 -10.51 -10.95 -0.49
C PHE A 87 -9.68 -12.06 0.18
N ASP A 88 -8.37 -12.10 0.02
CA ASP A 88 -7.54 -13.21 0.51
C ASP A 88 -6.51 -12.71 1.53
N ALA A 89 -6.70 -13.10 2.79
CA ALA A 89 -5.79 -12.73 3.88
C ALA A 89 -4.36 -13.26 3.65
N GLU A 90 -4.20 -14.43 3.04
CA GLU A 90 -2.88 -14.99 2.75
C GLU A 90 -2.10 -14.12 1.76
N ILE A 91 -2.77 -13.52 0.79
CA ILE A 91 -2.13 -12.55 -0.13
C ILE A 91 -1.59 -11.35 0.66
N ALA A 92 -2.36 -10.82 1.61
CA ALA A 92 -1.92 -9.69 2.44
C ALA A 92 -0.70 -10.06 3.29
N ILE A 93 -0.71 -11.24 3.90
CA ILE A 93 0.41 -11.75 4.72
C ILE A 93 1.67 -11.88 3.86
N GLU A 94 1.57 -12.53 2.72
CA GLU A 94 2.70 -12.73 1.82
C GLU A 94 3.21 -11.42 1.21
N ALA A 95 2.32 -10.49 0.87
CA ALA A 95 2.71 -9.17 0.39
C ALA A 95 3.53 -8.40 1.43
N ALA A 96 3.14 -8.45 2.70
CA ALA A 96 3.90 -7.85 3.79
C ALA A 96 5.32 -8.42 3.89
N ARG A 97 5.48 -9.73 3.69
CA ARG A 97 6.77 -10.42 3.74
C ARG A 97 7.64 -10.18 2.50
N ARG A 98 7.03 -9.80 1.38
CA ARG A 98 7.70 -9.70 0.08
C ARG A 98 7.98 -8.28 -0.38
N GLY A 99 7.91 -7.29 0.51
CA GLY A 99 8.37 -5.95 0.22
C GLY A 99 7.31 -4.86 0.09
N ALA A 100 6.04 -5.14 0.41
CA ALA A 100 5.02 -4.10 0.48
C ALA A 100 5.42 -3.02 1.49
N ALA A 101 5.28 -1.76 1.11
CA ALA A 101 5.53 -0.62 2.00
C ALA A 101 4.32 -0.30 2.90
N LYS A 102 3.15 -0.74 2.50
CA LYS A 102 1.87 -0.62 3.23
C LYS A 102 0.90 -1.65 2.68
N LEU A 103 -0.01 -2.13 3.52
CA LEU A 103 -1.15 -2.94 3.09
C LEU A 103 -2.41 -2.08 3.08
N ARG A 104 -3.24 -2.24 2.05
CA ARG A 104 -4.63 -1.75 2.03
C ARG A 104 -5.55 -2.96 2.05
N ILE A 105 -6.35 -3.07 3.08
CA ILE A 105 -7.30 -4.17 3.27
C ILE A 105 -8.68 -3.66 3.65
N ASN A 106 -9.71 -4.48 3.39
CA ASN A 106 -11.02 -4.33 3.99
C ASN A 106 -11.27 -5.55 4.88
N PRO A 107 -11.25 -5.40 6.22
CA PRO A 107 -11.42 -6.54 7.14
C PRO A 107 -12.70 -7.32 6.92
N GLY A 108 -13.80 -6.65 6.50
CA GLY A 108 -15.05 -7.31 6.17
C GLY A 108 -14.97 -8.25 4.97
N ASN A 109 -14.08 -7.98 4.02
CA ASN A 109 -13.92 -8.78 2.80
C ASN A 109 -12.93 -9.93 2.94
N ILE A 110 -12.02 -9.89 3.92
CA ILE A 110 -10.99 -10.93 4.09
C ILE A 110 -11.36 -11.99 5.14
N GLY A 111 -12.53 -11.94 5.71
CA GLY A 111 -13.06 -12.97 6.62
C GLY A 111 -13.15 -12.56 8.09
N GLY A 112 -13.23 -11.25 8.37
CA GLY A 112 -13.44 -10.71 9.71
C GLY A 112 -12.19 -10.73 10.60
N LEU A 113 -12.41 -10.64 11.93
CA LEU A 113 -11.32 -10.45 12.89
C LEU A 113 -10.33 -11.62 12.94
N GLU A 114 -10.80 -12.85 12.83
CA GLU A 114 -9.94 -14.04 12.88
C GLU A 114 -8.92 -14.06 11.72
N LYS A 115 -9.37 -13.66 10.52
CA LYS A 115 -8.50 -13.59 9.33
C LYS A 115 -7.65 -12.33 9.32
N THR A 116 -8.14 -11.25 9.92
CA THR A 116 -7.41 -9.97 9.98
C THR A 116 -6.24 -10.02 10.95
N ARG A 117 -6.37 -10.74 12.07
CA ARG A 117 -5.31 -10.81 13.08
C ARG A 117 -3.95 -11.27 12.54
N PRO A 118 -3.85 -12.37 11.79
CA PRO A 118 -2.57 -12.78 11.18
C PRO A 118 -2.01 -11.74 10.20
N VAL A 119 -2.85 -10.99 9.51
CA VAL A 119 -2.42 -9.89 8.63
C VAL A 119 -1.78 -8.78 9.43
N VAL A 120 -2.36 -8.39 10.56
CA VAL A 120 -1.80 -7.37 11.46
C VAL A 120 -0.46 -7.82 12.02
N GLU A 121 -0.34 -9.07 12.40
CA GLU A 121 0.93 -9.63 12.90
C GLU A 121 2.02 -9.62 11.82
N ALA A 122 1.70 -10.02 10.59
CA ALA A 122 2.64 -9.97 9.47
C ALA A 122 3.09 -8.54 9.15
N ALA A 123 2.18 -7.58 9.17
CA ALA A 123 2.51 -6.17 8.98
C ALA A 123 3.40 -5.63 10.10
N ARG A 124 3.14 -6.03 11.34
CA ARG A 124 3.96 -5.65 12.50
C ARG A 124 5.38 -6.21 12.38
N GLU A 125 5.53 -7.47 12.03
CA GLU A 125 6.83 -8.12 11.81
C GLU A 125 7.62 -7.44 10.68
N ALA A 126 6.94 -7.06 9.60
CA ALA A 126 7.54 -6.34 8.48
C ALA A 126 7.79 -4.86 8.77
N GLY A 127 7.24 -4.31 9.84
CA GLY A 127 7.38 -2.90 10.20
C GLY A 127 6.62 -1.95 9.27
N ILE A 128 5.51 -2.39 8.69
CA ILE A 128 4.71 -1.61 7.73
C ILE A 128 3.32 -1.27 8.27
N PRO A 129 2.74 -0.13 7.85
CA PRO A 129 1.40 0.27 8.24
C PRO A 129 0.32 -0.46 7.44
N ILE A 130 -0.91 -0.39 7.95
CA ILE A 130 -2.10 -0.88 7.29
C ILE A 130 -3.08 0.27 7.10
N ARG A 131 -3.64 0.37 5.89
CA ARG A 131 -4.80 1.20 5.61
C ARG A 131 -6.06 0.33 5.64
N ILE A 132 -7.00 0.72 6.48
CA ILE A 132 -8.31 0.11 6.54
C ILE A 132 -9.21 0.85 5.56
N GLY A 133 -9.68 0.13 4.53
CA GLY A 133 -10.67 0.61 3.59
C GLY A 133 -12.01 -0.06 3.83
N VAL A 134 -13.09 0.70 3.77
CA VAL A 134 -14.46 0.18 3.85
C VAL A 134 -15.25 0.69 2.66
N ASN A 135 -16.16 -0.14 2.15
CA ASN A 135 -17.10 0.25 1.12
C ASN A 135 -18.43 0.68 1.77
N ALA A 136 -19.01 1.73 1.23
CA ALA A 136 -20.34 2.21 1.68
C ALA A 136 -21.45 1.31 1.11
#